data_d56ca2fe5085828548caf1e5ea3b083d
#
_entry.id   d56ca2fe5085828548caf1e5ea3b083d
#
_cell.length_a   1.000
_cell.length_b   1.000
_cell.length_c   1.000
_cell.angle_alpha   90.00
_cell.angle_beta   90.00
_cell.angle_gamma   90.00
#
_symmetry.space_group_name_H-M   'P 1'
#
loop_
_entity.id
_entity.type
_entity.pdbx_description
1 polymer ?
#
loop_
_entity_poly.entity_id
_entity_poly.type
_entity_poly.pdbx_seq_one_letter_code
_entity_poly.pdbx_strand_id
1 'polypeptide(L)'
;MEKQTLIAHCLTYPNAVEDYPFADNDLTIMRHPSGGKWFACIMHLQGKLCINLKCDPVRSEFLRRTYKGVYPAWHMNKEHWNTVE
;
A
#
# COMPACT_ATOMS: atom_id res chain seq x y z
N MET A 1 -2.44 13.97 5.21
CA MET A 1 -2.03 13.74 3.81
C MET A 1 -3.23 13.29 3.01
N GLU A 2 -3.37 13.77 1.80
CA GLU A 2 -4.48 13.38 0.94
C GLU A 2 -4.11 12.19 0.07
N LYS A 3 -5.13 11.43 -0.32
CA LYS A 3 -4.94 10.23 -1.14
C LYS A 3 -4.23 10.55 -2.47
N GLN A 4 -4.58 11.65 -3.12
CA GLN A 4 -3.95 12.04 -4.38
C GLN A 4 -2.45 12.33 -4.22
N THR A 5 -2.04 12.84 -3.07
CA THR A 5 -0.63 13.06 -2.76
C THR A 5 0.14 11.73 -2.69
N LEU A 6 -0.46 10.71 -2.05
CA LEU A 6 0.15 9.38 -1.99
C LEU A 6 0.25 8.74 -3.38
N ILE A 7 -0.80 8.83 -4.17
CA ILE A 7 -0.81 8.30 -5.53
C ILE A 7 0.28 8.97 -6.37
N ALA A 8 0.36 10.30 -6.31
CA ALA A 8 1.38 11.05 -7.03
C ALA A 8 2.79 10.63 -6.63
N HIS A 9 3.02 10.38 -5.34
CA HIS A 9 4.30 9.91 -4.86
C HIS A 9 4.64 8.53 -5.42
N CYS A 10 3.68 7.60 -5.42
CA CYS A 10 3.89 6.27 -6.00
C CYS A 10 4.21 6.33 -7.49
N LEU A 11 3.59 7.27 -8.20
CA LEU A 11 3.83 7.45 -9.64
C LEU A 11 5.20 8.05 -9.95
N THR A 12 5.96 8.51 -8.95
CA THR A 12 7.35 8.95 -9.16
C THR A 12 8.28 7.78 -9.46
N TYR A 13 7.89 6.56 -9.10
CA TYR A 13 8.67 5.38 -9.48
C TYR A 13 8.53 5.14 -10.97
N PRO A 14 9.63 4.78 -11.68
CA PRO A 14 9.60 4.66 -13.15
C PRO A 14 8.53 3.70 -13.63
N ASN A 15 7.63 4.20 -14.47
CA ASN A 15 6.58 3.44 -15.14
C ASN A 15 5.60 2.73 -14.20
N ALA A 16 5.46 3.21 -12.95
CA ALA A 16 4.44 2.68 -12.04
C ALA A 16 3.05 2.93 -12.62
N VAL A 17 2.14 1.96 -12.43
CA VAL A 17 0.79 1.99 -12.98
C VAL A 17 -0.23 2.13 -11.87
N GLU A 18 -1.13 3.08 -12.01
CA GLU A 18 -2.29 3.26 -11.14
C GLU A 18 -3.44 2.44 -11.70
N ASP A 19 -4.07 1.60 -10.86
CA ASP A 19 -5.11 0.68 -11.31
C ASP A 19 -6.26 0.60 -10.31
N TYR A 20 -7.45 0.31 -10.83
CA TYR A 20 -8.69 0.17 -10.05
C TYR A 20 -9.38 -1.15 -10.44
N PRO A 21 -8.81 -2.30 -10.05
CA PRO A 21 -9.31 -3.61 -10.50
C PRO A 21 -10.62 -4.04 -9.84
N PHE A 22 -11.07 -3.30 -8.82
CA PHE A 22 -12.29 -3.61 -8.09
C PHE A 22 -13.37 -2.58 -8.37
N ALA A 23 -14.64 -2.94 -8.09
CA ALA A 23 -15.74 -2.01 -8.24
C ALA A 23 -15.67 -0.82 -7.26
N ASP A 24 -14.97 -0.99 -6.14
CA ASP A 24 -14.74 0.07 -5.16
C ASP A 24 -13.68 1.03 -5.66
N ASN A 25 -14.09 2.22 -6.08
CA ASN A 25 -13.17 3.25 -6.61
C ASN A 25 -12.25 3.84 -5.54
N ASP A 26 -12.52 3.60 -4.25
CA ASP A 26 -11.62 4.07 -3.19
C ASP A 26 -10.35 3.21 -3.11
N LEU A 27 -10.41 1.97 -3.57
CA LEU A 27 -9.24 1.08 -3.51
C LEU A 27 -8.38 1.26 -4.75
N THR A 28 -7.27 1.97 -4.59
CA THR A 28 -6.29 2.19 -5.65
C THR A 28 -5.13 1.21 -5.50
N ILE A 29 -4.82 0.51 -6.57
CA ILE A 29 -3.71 -0.44 -6.62
C ILE A 29 -2.58 0.18 -7.42
N MET A 30 -1.35 0.16 -6.88
CA MET A 30 -0.16 0.57 -7.59
C MET A 30 0.60 -0.68 -8.03
N ARG A 31 0.92 -0.76 -9.30
CA ARG A 31 1.58 -1.92 -9.90
C ARG A 31 2.94 -1.56 -10.47
N HIS A 32 3.86 -2.54 -10.44
CA HIS A 32 5.07 -2.48 -11.23
C HIS A 32 4.73 -2.66 -12.72
N PRO A 33 5.45 -1.97 -13.63
CA PRO A 33 5.19 -2.11 -15.06
C PRO A 33 5.54 -3.51 -15.58
N SER A 34 6.55 -4.14 -14.99
CA SER A 34 6.97 -5.49 -15.38
C SER A 34 6.21 -6.52 -14.56
N GLY A 35 5.40 -7.34 -15.24
CA GLY A 35 4.63 -8.39 -14.61
C GLY A 35 3.39 -7.94 -13.86
N GLY A 36 3.14 -6.64 -13.75
CA GLY A 36 1.93 -6.09 -13.13
C GLY A 36 1.77 -6.40 -11.64
N LYS A 37 2.84 -6.72 -10.94
CA LYS A 37 2.77 -7.05 -9.50
C LYS A 37 2.41 -5.81 -8.69
N TRP A 38 1.55 -6.01 -7.69
CA TRP A 38 1.14 -4.95 -6.77
C TRP A 38 2.28 -4.59 -5.82
N PHE A 39 2.51 -3.30 -5.58
CA PHE A 39 3.45 -2.88 -4.53
C PHE A 39 2.80 -1.98 -3.49
N ALA A 40 1.64 -1.42 -3.77
CA ALA A 40 0.90 -0.60 -2.81
C ALA A 40 -0.60 -0.68 -3.06
N CYS A 41 -1.37 -0.60 -1.97
CA CYS A 41 -2.83 -0.47 -2.01
C CYS A 41 -3.19 0.73 -1.16
N ILE A 42 -3.89 1.70 -1.74
CA ILE A 42 -4.26 2.95 -1.05
C ILE A 42 -5.76 3.00 -0.91
N MET A 43 -6.25 3.15 0.34
CA MET A 43 -7.69 3.16 0.61
C MET A 43 -8.00 3.95 1.88
N HIS A 44 -9.27 4.15 2.14
CA HIS A 44 -9.75 4.66 3.43
C HIS A 44 -10.33 3.51 4.25
N LEU A 45 -9.90 3.36 5.48
CA LEU A 45 -10.44 2.41 6.45
C LEU A 45 -11.02 3.18 7.62
N GLN A 46 -12.33 3.05 7.83
CA GLN A 46 -13.03 3.76 8.92
C GLN A 46 -12.79 5.27 8.86
N GLY A 47 -12.79 5.83 7.65
CA GLY A 47 -12.59 7.25 7.43
C GLY A 47 -11.13 7.70 7.47
N LYS A 48 -10.18 6.80 7.72
CA LYS A 48 -8.75 7.13 7.77
C LYS A 48 -8.05 6.67 6.51
N LEU A 49 -7.20 7.52 5.97
CA LEU A 49 -6.36 7.18 4.84
C LEU A 49 -5.29 6.18 5.26
N CYS A 50 -5.21 5.06 4.57
CA CYS A 50 -4.25 4.00 4.84
C CYS A 50 -3.57 3.58 3.55
N ILE A 51 -2.33 3.12 3.67
CA ILE A 51 -1.61 2.52 2.57
C ILE A 51 -1.05 1.16 3.01
N ASN A 52 -1.30 0.12 2.22
CA ASN A 52 -0.67 -1.17 2.39
C ASN A 52 0.55 -1.21 1.49
N LEU A 53 1.71 -1.48 2.07
CA LEU A 53 2.97 -1.54 1.34
C LEU A 53 3.58 -2.93 1.43
N LYS A 54 4.08 -3.41 0.31
CA LYS A 54 4.79 -4.67 0.25
C LYS A 54 6.22 -4.50 0.73
N CYS A 55 6.69 -5.43 1.55
CA CYS A 55 8.01 -5.35 2.18
C CYS A 55 8.50 -6.76 2.50
N ASP A 56 9.81 -6.97 2.59
CA ASP A 56 10.33 -8.27 3.02
C ASP A 56 9.96 -8.53 4.49
N PRO A 57 9.88 -9.83 4.90
CA PRO A 57 9.39 -10.18 6.23
C PRO A 57 10.21 -9.59 7.39
N VAL A 58 11.51 -9.51 7.26
CA VAL A 58 12.39 -8.99 8.32
C VAL A 58 12.13 -7.50 8.53
N ARG A 59 12.09 -6.74 7.44
CA ARG A 59 11.81 -5.30 7.50
C ARG A 59 10.37 -5.04 7.96
N SER A 60 9.41 -5.85 7.51
CA SER A 60 8.02 -5.74 7.96
C SER A 60 7.90 -5.83 9.48
N GLU A 61 8.54 -6.84 10.07
CA GLU A 61 8.54 -7.03 11.51
C GLU A 61 9.21 -5.87 12.24
N PHE A 62 10.34 -5.41 11.75
CA PHE A 62 11.05 -4.27 12.32
C PHE A 62 10.19 -3.02 12.35
N LEU A 63 9.50 -2.73 11.24
CA LEU A 63 8.64 -1.55 11.14
C LEU A 63 7.45 -1.63 12.11
N ARG A 64 6.85 -2.81 12.26
CA ARG A 64 5.73 -3.03 13.19
C ARG A 64 6.14 -2.79 14.64
N ARG A 65 7.36 -3.19 15.01
CA ARG A 65 7.89 -2.99 16.37
C ARG A 65 8.27 -1.53 16.63
N THR A 66 8.72 -0.84 15.61
CA THR A 66 9.29 0.51 15.75
C THR A 66 8.22 1.59 15.71
N TYR A 67 7.20 1.43 14.88
CA TYR A 67 6.20 2.48 14.62
C TYR A 67 4.79 2.01 14.96
N LYS A 68 4.06 2.82 15.75
CA LYS A 68 2.69 2.50 16.17
C LYS A 68 1.71 2.46 15.00
N GLY A 69 1.92 3.29 13.99
CA GLY A 69 1.06 3.36 12.82
C GLY A 69 1.31 2.27 11.79
N VAL A 70 2.18 1.31 12.07
CA VAL A 70 2.50 0.21 11.16
C VAL A 70 2.07 -1.10 11.77
N TYR A 71 1.19 -1.83 11.08
CA TYR A 71 0.66 -3.11 11.57
C TYR A 71 0.41 -4.08 10.41
N PRO A 72 0.23 -5.39 10.69
CA PRO A 72 0.00 -6.38 9.63
C PRO A 72 -1.23 -6.03 8.80
N ALA A 73 -1.09 -6.13 7.48
CA ALA A 73 -2.18 -5.78 6.58
C ALA A 73 -3.32 -6.80 6.64
N TRP A 74 -4.54 -6.30 6.82
CA TRP A 74 -5.76 -7.11 6.83
C TRP A 74 -6.03 -7.62 5.41
N HIS A 75 -6.44 -8.87 5.28
CA HIS A 75 -6.76 -9.54 4.02
C HIS A 75 -5.61 -9.72 3.03
N MET A 76 -4.37 -9.51 3.49
CA MET A 76 -3.19 -9.68 2.63
C MET A 76 -2.19 -10.62 3.31
N ASN A 77 -1.19 -11.07 2.58
CA ASN A 77 -0.13 -11.89 3.16
C ASN A 77 0.65 -11.05 4.17
N LYS A 78 0.48 -11.35 5.45
CA LYS A 78 1.00 -10.55 6.54
C LYS A 78 2.52 -10.62 6.69
N GLU A 79 3.16 -11.60 6.07
CA GLU A 79 4.62 -11.65 6.04
C GLU A 79 5.22 -10.55 5.17
N HIS A 80 4.51 -10.16 4.12
CA HIS A 80 5.01 -9.23 3.11
C HIS A 80 4.30 -7.89 3.09
N TRP A 81 3.15 -7.75 3.75
CA TRP A 81 2.33 -6.56 3.66
C TRP A 81 2.09 -5.93 5.02
N ASN A 82 2.35 -4.64 5.12
CA ASN A 82 2.02 -3.81 6.27
C ASN A 82 1.04 -2.73 5.88
N THR A 83 0.16 -2.38 6.83
CA THR A 83 -0.68 -1.19 6.73
C THR A 83 -0.01 -0.04 7.47
N VAL A 84 0.02 1.12 6.85
CA VAL A 84 0.50 2.37 7.45
C VAL A 84 -0.65 3.35 7.49
N GLU A 85 -0.92 3.87 8.66
CA GLU A 85 -1.92 4.92 8.86
C GLU A 85 -1.35 6.32 8.72
#